data_616d27cc053a776f74b69b4090057d98
#
_entry.id   616d27cc053a776f74b69b4090057d98
#
_cell.length_a   1.000
_cell.length_b   1.000
_cell.length_c   1.000
_cell.angle_alpha   90.00
_cell.angle_beta   90.00
_cell.angle_gamma   90.00
#
_symmetry.space_group_name_H-M   'P 1'
#
loop_
_entity.id
_entity.type
_entity.pdbx_description
1 polymer ?
#
loop_
_entity_poly.entity_id
_entity_poly.type
_entity_poly.pdbx_seq_one_letter_code
_entity_poly.pdbx_strand_id
1 'polypeptide(L)'
;MAAAPLAGCLVLMPLYLPVVPVTDVHSLPSSAQRLSNVADTIGWPQLVSAVAAQDAALARAGQPPTSIFTGAYGETGALDVLGSGYRLPPVLSGHNTCWMWGPGQASDRTVLVVDALGQLSPYFASCRLLATFNPPYHVQNDWTDLQIGVCTGPVARWNVIWPYLRHYD
;
A
#
# COMPACT_ATOMS: atom_id res chain seq x y z
N MET A 1 -12.05 -7.71 -43.25
CA MET A 1 -12.22 -8.38 -41.93
C MET A 1 -11.29 -7.83 -40.80
N ALA A 2 -10.65 -6.66 -40.96
CA ALA A 2 -9.75 -6.08 -39.92
C ALA A 2 -10.43 -5.02 -39.01
N ALA A 3 -11.68 -4.65 -39.26
CA ALA A 3 -12.34 -3.55 -38.54
C ALA A 3 -12.73 -3.91 -37.10
N ALA A 4 -13.12 -5.16 -36.82
CA ALA A 4 -13.55 -5.56 -35.49
C ALA A 4 -12.41 -5.56 -34.44
N PRO A 5 -11.19 -6.08 -34.74
CA PRO A 5 -10.09 -5.98 -33.79
C PRO A 5 -9.61 -4.55 -33.56
N LEU A 6 -9.62 -3.69 -34.56
CA LEU A 6 -9.27 -2.27 -34.40
C LEU A 6 -10.26 -1.51 -33.51
N ALA A 7 -11.56 -1.77 -33.67
CA ALA A 7 -12.57 -1.17 -32.77
C ALA A 7 -12.40 -1.63 -31.31
N GLY A 8 -12.09 -2.92 -31.11
CA GLY A 8 -11.78 -3.45 -29.78
C GLY A 8 -10.58 -2.80 -29.12
N CYS A 9 -9.48 -2.61 -29.87
CA CYS A 9 -8.29 -1.92 -29.38
C CYS A 9 -8.57 -0.47 -28.98
N LEU A 10 -9.35 0.27 -29.76
CA LEU A 10 -9.70 1.65 -29.44
C LEU A 10 -10.55 1.78 -28.18
N VAL A 11 -11.45 0.84 -27.93
CA VAL A 11 -12.30 0.81 -26.72
C VAL A 11 -11.49 0.49 -25.47
N LEU A 12 -10.48 -0.39 -25.58
CA LEU A 12 -9.64 -0.81 -24.47
C LEU A 12 -8.43 0.13 -24.22
N MET A 13 -8.10 1.01 -25.17
CA MET A 13 -6.96 1.91 -25.07
C MET A 13 -6.92 2.73 -23.76
N PRO A 14 -8.04 3.33 -23.28
CA PRO A 14 -8.04 4.11 -22.05
C PRO A 14 -7.73 3.31 -20.77
N LEU A 15 -7.85 1.97 -20.81
CA LEU A 15 -7.56 1.11 -19.67
C LEU A 15 -6.06 0.83 -19.50
N TYR A 16 -5.30 0.90 -20.60
CA TYR A 16 -3.89 0.48 -20.62
C TYR A 16 -2.93 1.60 -20.97
N LEU A 17 -3.41 2.68 -21.59
CA LEU A 17 -2.59 3.82 -21.98
C LEU A 17 -3.07 5.09 -21.27
N PRO A 18 -2.17 6.00 -20.88
CA PRO A 18 -2.50 7.25 -20.23
C PRO A 18 -3.05 8.28 -21.23
N VAL A 19 -4.12 7.92 -21.96
CA VAL A 19 -4.76 8.77 -22.95
C VAL A 19 -5.83 9.69 -22.35
N VAL A 20 -6.31 9.35 -21.13
CA VAL A 20 -7.23 10.16 -20.35
C VAL A 20 -6.43 11.01 -19.37
N PRO A 21 -6.64 12.32 -19.29
CA PRO A 21 -6.00 13.15 -18.26
C PRO A 21 -6.27 12.59 -16.87
N VAL A 22 -5.27 12.62 -15.98
CA VAL A 22 -5.39 12.07 -14.62
C VAL A 22 -6.56 12.64 -13.83
N THR A 23 -6.87 13.92 -14.06
CA THR A 23 -8.01 14.62 -13.45
C THR A 23 -9.37 14.08 -13.91
N ASP A 24 -9.43 13.41 -15.04
CA ASP A 24 -10.65 12.98 -15.69
C ASP A 24 -10.85 11.45 -15.60
N VAL A 25 -9.88 10.72 -15.04
CA VAL A 25 -9.97 9.27 -14.84
C VAL A 25 -11.20 8.88 -14.02
N HIS A 26 -11.60 9.71 -13.06
CA HIS A 26 -12.81 9.50 -12.26
C HIS A 26 -14.11 9.49 -13.09
N SER A 27 -14.10 10.05 -14.30
CA SER A 27 -15.26 10.05 -15.21
C SER A 27 -15.50 8.68 -15.88
N LEU A 28 -14.49 7.81 -15.87
CA LEU A 28 -14.64 6.43 -16.35
C LEU A 28 -15.56 5.63 -15.41
N PRO A 29 -16.30 4.64 -15.91
CA PRO A 29 -17.05 3.72 -15.05
C PRO A 29 -16.12 3.09 -13.98
N SER A 30 -16.61 2.93 -12.75
CA SER A 30 -15.80 2.39 -11.63
C SER A 30 -15.17 1.03 -11.95
N SER A 31 -15.86 0.17 -12.70
CA SER A 31 -15.32 -1.10 -13.18
C SER A 31 -14.12 -0.91 -14.13
N ALA A 32 -14.19 0.11 -15.00
CA ALA A 32 -13.07 0.42 -15.91
C ALA A 32 -11.88 1.01 -15.16
N GLN A 33 -12.12 1.86 -14.16
CA GLN A 33 -11.06 2.38 -13.30
C GLN A 33 -10.31 1.26 -12.57
N ARG A 34 -11.03 0.33 -11.92
CA ARG A 34 -10.43 -0.82 -11.20
C ARG A 34 -9.69 -1.82 -12.09
N LEU A 35 -10.00 -1.87 -13.37
CA LEU A 35 -9.30 -2.70 -14.34
C LEU A 35 -8.14 -1.96 -15.05
N SER A 36 -7.96 -0.70 -14.73
CA SER A 36 -6.99 0.18 -15.41
C SER A 36 -5.65 0.20 -14.67
N ASN A 37 -4.62 -0.37 -15.27
CA ASN A 37 -3.24 -0.20 -14.77
C ASN A 37 -2.83 1.28 -14.64
N VAL A 38 -3.45 2.18 -15.40
CA VAL A 38 -3.20 3.63 -15.29
C VAL A 38 -3.77 4.17 -13.99
N ALA A 39 -4.99 3.76 -13.60
CA ALA A 39 -5.60 4.18 -12.34
C ALA A 39 -4.75 3.76 -11.13
N ASP A 40 -4.14 2.57 -11.17
CA ASP A 40 -3.29 2.05 -10.09
C ASP A 40 -1.94 2.77 -9.96
N THR A 41 -1.57 3.59 -10.94
CA THR A 41 -0.40 4.47 -10.81
C THR A 41 -0.68 5.77 -10.06
N ILE A 42 -1.97 6.08 -9.80
CA ILE A 42 -2.41 7.34 -9.23
C ILE A 42 -2.44 7.24 -7.70
N GLY A 43 -1.77 8.17 -7.02
CA GLY A 43 -1.86 8.31 -5.57
C GLY A 43 -0.63 7.89 -4.78
N TRP A 44 0.39 7.30 -5.39
CA TRP A 44 1.59 6.84 -4.68
C TRP A 44 2.28 7.94 -3.85
N PRO A 45 2.58 9.14 -4.39
CA PRO A 45 3.20 10.21 -3.59
C PRO A 45 2.32 10.64 -2.41
N GLN A 46 1.00 10.67 -2.60
CA GLN A 46 0.04 11.04 -1.56
C GLN A 46 -0.06 9.96 -0.47
N LEU A 47 -0.04 8.68 -0.85
CA LEU A 47 0.02 7.57 0.11
C LEU A 47 1.29 7.65 0.97
N VAL A 48 2.44 7.82 0.34
CA VAL A 48 3.73 7.95 1.05
C VAL A 48 3.71 9.15 2.01
N SER A 49 3.16 10.28 1.58
CA SER A 49 2.99 11.46 2.45
C SER A 49 2.05 11.18 3.62
N ALA A 50 0.95 10.45 3.40
CA ALA A 50 -0.01 10.09 4.45
C ALA A 50 0.63 9.14 5.47
N VAL A 51 1.38 8.14 5.02
CA VAL A 51 2.12 7.21 5.90
C VAL A 51 3.18 7.97 6.71
N ALA A 52 3.95 8.85 6.08
CA ALA A 52 4.95 9.68 6.76
C ALA A 52 4.32 10.62 7.80
N ALA A 53 3.13 11.14 7.54
CA ALA A 53 2.40 11.96 8.50
C ALA A 53 1.98 11.16 9.75
N GLN A 54 1.57 9.88 9.58
CA GLN A 54 1.24 9.00 10.70
C GLN A 54 2.49 8.58 11.48
N ASP A 55 3.59 8.30 10.80
CA ASP A 55 4.89 8.02 11.44
C ASP A 55 5.32 9.17 12.34
N ALA A 56 5.31 10.40 11.81
CA ALA A 56 5.65 11.60 12.57
C ALA A 56 4.67 11.89 13.72
N ALA A 57 3.38 11.59 13.55
CA ALA A 57 2.38 11.76 14.61
C ALA A 57 2.60 10.79 15.77
N LEU A 58 2.88 9.51 15.46
CA LEU A 58 3.22 8.49 16.45
C LEU A 58 4.52 8.82 17.19
N ALA A 59 5.54 9.27 16.47
CA ALA A 59 6.81 9.70 17.07
C ALA A 59 6.61 10.86 18.06
N ARG A 60 5.81 11.87 17.71
CA ARG A 60 5.46 12.99 18.60
C ARG A 60 4.65 12.54 19.82
N ALA A 61 3.86 11.49 19.68
CA ALA A 61 3.11 10.87 20.79
C ALA A 61 3.97 9.96 21.68
N GLY A 62 5.29 9.86 21.45
CA GLY A 62 6.19 8.99 22.20
C GLY A 62 6.10 7.50 21.84
N GLN A 63 5.50 7.19 20.69
CA GLN A 63 5.35 5.84 20.15
C GLN A 63 5.97 5.71 18.74
N PRO A 64 7.27 6.03 18.57
CA PRO A 64 7.88 6.02 17.25
C PRO A 64 7.79 4.62 16.64
N PRO A 65 7.29 4.49 15.41
CA PRO A 65 7.34 3.22 14.69
C PRO A 65 8.77 2.74 14.50
N THR A 66 8.96 1.44 14.62
CA THR A 66 10.27 0.78 14.47
C THR A 66 10.39 0.01 13.17
N SER A 67 9.26 -0.20 12.51
CA SER A 67 9.15 -0.73 11.16
C SER A 67 7.80 -0.34 10.55
N ILE A 68 7.70 -0.46 9.23
CA ILE A 68 6.44 -0.37 8.48
C ILE A 68 6.17 -1.75 7.89
N PHE A 69 4.94 -2.23 7.99
CA PHE A 69 4.51 -3.46 7.32
C PHE A 69 3.39 -3.16 6.34
N THR A 70 3.54 -3.61 5.10
CA THR A 70 2.58 -3.37 4.02
C THR A 70 1.91 -4.66 3.57
N GLY A 71 0.65 -4.56 3.15
CA GLY A 71 -0.12 -5.68 2.61
C GLY A 71 0.38 -6.12 1.24
N ALA A 72 0.77 -5.18 0.38
CA ALA A 72 1.19 -5.49 -0.98
C ALA A 72 2.59 -4.98 -1.33
N TYR A 73 3.20 -5.59 -2.35
CA TYR A 73 4.53 -5.20 -2.85
C TYR A 73 4.55 -3.78 -3.46
N GLY A 74 3.41 -3.32 -4.00
CA GLY A 74 3.28 -1.99 -4.58
C GLY A 74 3.50 -0.89 -3.55
N GLU A 75 2.88 -1.01 -2.39
CA GLU A 75 3.05 -0.09 -1.25
C GLU A 75 4.49 -0.12 -0.73
N THR A 76 5.07 -1.33 -0.61
CA THR A 76 6.49 -1.49 -0.24
C THR A 76 7.37 -0.68 -1.17
N GLY A 77 7.23 -0.90 -2.49
CA GLY A 77 8.03 -0.20 -3.49
C GLY A 77 7.81 1.31 -3.48
N ALA A 78 6.57 1.76 -3.31
CA ALA A 78 6.28 3.19 -3.21
C ALA A 78 6.96 3.84 -1.99
N LEU A 79 6.88 3.20 -0.83
CA LEU A 79 7.50 3.69 0.41
C LEU A 79 9.03 3.68 0.31
N ASP A 80 9.63 2.64 -0.25
CA ASP A 80 11.08 2.55 -0.41
C ASP A 80 11.63 3.60 -1.40
N VAL A 81 10.95 3.79 -2.54
CA VAL A 81 11.43 4.67 -3.60
C VAL A 81 11.09 6.14 -3.33
N LEU A 82 9.81 6.42 -3.04
CA LEU A 82 9.32 7.78 -2.87
C LEU A 82 9.45 8.29 -1.43
N GLY A 83 9.60 7.36 -0.46
CA GLY A 83 9.72 7.67 0.96
C GLY A 83 11.10 8.15 1.41
N SER A 84 12.11 8.12 0.55
CA SER A 84 13.51 8.43 0.89
C SER A 84 13.71 9.81 1.57
N GLY A 85 12.88 10.78 1.23
CA GLY A 85 12.90 12.14 1.82
C GLY A 85 12.33 12.22 3.24
N TYR A 86 11.58 11.22 3.70
CA TYR A 86 10.86 11.24 4.99
C TYR A 86 11.60 10.53 6.14
N ARG A 87 12.70 9.83 5.87
CA ARG A 87 13.44 9.03 6.86
C ARG A 87 12.56 7.99 7.55
N LEU A 88 11.71 7.31 6.78
CA LEU A 88 10.83 6.27 7.28
C LEU A 88 11.62 5.09 7.88
N PRO A 89 11.05 4.37 8.87
CA PRO A 89 11.64 3.14 9.36
C PRO A 89 11.62 2.05 8.26
N PRO A 90 12.37 0.94 8.44
CA PRO A 90 12.43 -0.15 7.46
C PRO A 90 11.04 -0.63 7.04
N VAL A 91 10.84 -0.82 5.73
CA VAL A 91 9.58 -1.28 5.15
C VAL A 91 9.65 -2.78 4.90
N LEU A 92 8.61 -3.49 5.29
CA LEU A 92 8.50 -4.95 5.23
C LEU A 92 7.20 -5.34 4.54
N SER A 93 7.18 -6.47 3.82
CA SER A 93 5.96 -7.09 3.33
C SER A 93 6.08 -8.60 3.27
N GLY A 94 4.98 -9.27 3.56
CA GLY A 94 4.83 -10.72 3.35
C GLY A 94 4.49 -11.10 1.91
N HIS A 95 4.24 -10.13 1.03
CA HIS A 95 3.71 -10.34 -0.29
C HIS A 95 4.81 -10.72 -1.29
N ASN A 96 4.56 -11.80 -2.06
CA ASN A 96 5.38 -12.22 -3.19
C ASN A 96 6.88 -12.34 -2.83
N THR A 97 7.74 -11.75 -3.65
CA THR A 97 9.20 -11.76 -3.47
C THR A 97 9.69 -10.91 -2.30
N CYS A 98 8.89 -9.94 -1.83
CA CYS A 98 9.25 -9.13 -0.66
C CYS A 98 9.41 -10.01 0.59
N TRP A 99 8.59 -11.05 0.73
CA TRP A 99 8.73 -12.03 1.81
C TRP A 99 10.10 -12.70 1.83
N MET A 100 10.72 -12.95 0.67
CA MET A 100 12.01 -13.64 0.55
C MET A 100 13.16 -12.81 1.13
N TRP A 101 13.02 -11.50 1.21
CA TRP A 101 14.04 -10.61 1.82
C TRP A 101 14.04 -10.69 3.34
N GLY A 102 12.96 -11.22 3.92
CA GLY A 102 12.83 -11.39 5.36
C GLY A 102 12.66 -10.05 6.10
N PRO A 103 12.51 -10.10 7.43
CA PRO A 103 12.37 -8.91 8.26
C PRO A 103 13.71 -8.22 8.54
N GLY A 104 14.84 -8.81 8.13
CA GLY A 104 16.17 -8.26 8.37
C GLY A 104 16.41 -7.96 9.87
N GLN A 105 16.86 -6.74 10.15
CA GLN A 105 17.07 -6.22 11.51
C GLN A 105 15.93 -5.33 12.00
N ALA A 106 14.80 -5.30 11.29
CA ALA A 106 13.65 -4.49 11.67
C ALA A 106 13.11 -4.92 13.03
N SER A 107 12.80 -3.93 13.87
CA SER A 107 12.19 -4.17 15.18
C SER A 107 10.67 -4.32 15.04
N ASP A 108 10.12 -5.18 15.88
CA ASP A 108 8.69 -5.51 15.95
C ASP A 108 7.93 -4.75 17.05
N ARG A 109 8.56 -3.79 17.75
CA ARG A 109 7.95 -3.13 18.92
C ARG A 109 6.71 -2.33 18.61
N THR A 110 6.81 -1.44 17.62
CA THR A 110 5.74 -0.58 17.15
C THR A 110 5.78 -0.62 15.64
N VAL A 111 4.77 -1.22 15.03
CA VAL A 111 4.69 -1.42 13.59
C VAL A 111 3.62 -0.53 13.02
N LEU A 112 4.02 0.40 12.15
CA LEU A 112 3.07 1.14 11.32
C LEU A 112 2.60 0.20 10.21
N VAL A 113 1.31 0.06 10.03
CA VAL A 113 0.71 -0.95 9.16
C VAL A 113 -0.05 -0.28 8.02
N VAL A 114 0.23 -0.69 6.80
CA VAL A 114 -0.43 -0.20 5.59
C VAL A 114 -1.11 -1.39 4.92
N ASP A 115 -2.43 -1.36 4.87
CA ASP A 115 -3.31 -2.38 4.28
C ASP A 115 -3.13 -3.83 4.78
N ALA A 116 -2.64 -4.00 5.99
CA ALA A 116 -2.35 -5.31 6.57
C ALA A 116 -2.81 -5.47 8.03
N LEU A 117 -3.72 -4.62 8.52
CA LEU A 117 -4.17 -4.67 9.92
C LEU A 117 -4.73 -6.04 10.31
N GLY A 118 -5.58 -6.63 9.45
CA GLY A 118 -6.16 -7.96 9.67
C GLY A 118 -5.09 -9.06 9.69
N GLN A 119 -4.06 -8.94 8.86
CA GLN A 119 -2.97 -9.91 8.78
C GLN A 119 -2.07 -9.88 10.01
N LEU A 120 -1.78 -8.68 10.55
CA LEU A 120 -0.90 -8.54 11.72
C LEU A 120 -1.62 -8.67 13.06
N SER A 121 -2.91 -8.34 13.15
CA SER A 121 -3.64 -8.31 14.42
C SER A 121 -3.54 -9.60 15.26
N PRO A 122 -3.45 -10.83 14.73
CA PRO A 122 -3.29 -12.02 15.53
C PRO A 122 -1.94 -12.12 16.28
N TYR A 123 -0.95 -11.36 15.85
CA TYR A 123 0.42 -11.42 16.34
C TYR A 123 0.81 -10.25 17.26
N PHE A 124 -0.13 -9.36 17.56
CA PHE A 124 0.11 -8.17 18.38
C PHE A 124 -0.97 -8.04 19.45
N ALA A 125 -0.58 -7.55 20.62
CA ALA A 125 -1.51 -7.32 21.73
C ALA A 125 -2.54 -6.23 21.41
N SER A 126 -2.18 -5.25 20.58
CA SER A 126 -3.08 -4.17 20.17
C SER A 126 -2.76 -3.72 18.76
N CYS A 127 -3.79 -3.71 17.92
CA CYS A 127 -3.76 -3.06 16.61
C CYS A 127 -4.93 -2.08 16.51
N ARG A 128 -4.70 -0.88 15.99
CA ARG A 128 -5.74 0.14 15.80
C ARG A 128 -5.59 0.88 14.48
N LEU A 129 -6.70 1.24 13.89
CA LEU A 129 -6.74 2.12 12.72
C LEU A 129 -6.35 3.54 13.12
N LEU A 130 -5.54 4.19 12.30
CA LEU A 130 -5.15 5.59 12.44
C LEU A 130 -5.83 6.48 11.41
N ALA A 131 -5.86 6.03 10.16
CA ALA A 131 -6.42 6.76 9.04
C ALA A 131 -6.85 5.79 7.93
N THR A 132 -7.72 6.27 7.06
CA THR A 132 -8.05 5.65 5.79
C THR A 132 -7.53 6.57 4.69
N PHE A 133 -6.79 6.01 3.74
CA PHE A 133 -6.29 6.74 2.59
C PHE A 133 -7.19 6.48 1.39
N ASN A 134 -7.44 7.53 0.62
CA ASN A 134 -8.11 7.48 -0.67
C ASN A 134 -7.28 8.21 -1.72
N PRO A 135 -7.17 7.67 -2.94
CA PRO A 135 -6.44 8.31 -4.02
C PRO A 135 -6.99 9.69 -4.35
N PRO A 136 -6.15 10.61 -4.85
CA PRO A 136 -6.60 11.91 -5.33
C PRO A 136 -7.52 11.78 -6.55
N TYR A 137 -8.20 12.87 -6.90
CA TYR A 137 -9.10 12.97 -8.06
C TYR A 137 -10.29 12.02 -8.03
N HIS A 138 -10.67 11.48 -6.84
CA HIS A 138 -11.77 10.53 -6.67
C HIS A 138 -11.65 9.25 -7.53
N VAL A 139 -10.43 8.87 -7.86
CA VAL A 139 -10.15 7.64 -8.61
C VAL A 139 -10.45 6.42 -7.76
N GLN A 140 -11.09 5.43 -8.35
CA GLN A 140 -11.36 4.12 -7.75
C GLN A 140 -10.30 3.12 -8.24
N ASN A 141 -9.36 2.76 -7.40
CA ASN A 141 -8.30 1.80 -7.68
C ASN A 141 -8.05 0.91 -6.46
N ASP A 142 -7.01 0.10 -6.48
CA ASP A 142 -6.66 -0.82 -5.40
C ASP A 142 -6.28 -0.13 -4.09
N TRP A 143 -5.99 1.18 -4.13
CA TRP A 143 -5.66 2.01 -2.95
C TRP A 143 -6.88 2.75 -2.38
N THR A 144 -8.08 2.47 -2.88
CA THR A 144 -9.31 3.06 -2.36
C THR A 144 -9.64 2.45 -1.00
N ASP A 145 -9.91 3.33 0.00
CA ASP A 145 -10.18 2.96 1.38
C ASP A 145 -9.03 2.19 2.07
N LEU A 146 -7.79 2.39 1.61
CA LEU A 146 -6.62 1.75 2.15
C LEU A 146 -6.40 2.14 3.62
N GLN A 147 -6.25 1.13 4.47
CA GLN A 147 -6.12 1.32 5.91
C GLN A 147 -4.67 1.60 6.32
N ILE A 148 -4.47 2.66 7.10
CA ILE A 148 -3.20 2.94 7.79
C ILE A 148 -3.46 2.78 9.29
N GLY A 149 -2.72 1.89 9.92
CA GLY A 149 -2.88 1.57 11.34
C GLY A 149 -1.56 1.41 12.08
N VAL A 150 -1.63 1.07 13.35
CA VAL A 150 -0.47 0.76 14.18
C VAL A 150 -0.73 -0.47 15.03
N CYS A 151 0.26 -1.37 15.08
CA CYS A 151 0.27 -2.52 15.98
C CYS A 151 1.39 -2.39 17.00
N THR A 152 1.12 -2.75 18.26
CA THR A 152 2.04 -2.68 19.38
C THR A 152 1.93 -3.92 20.26
N GLY A 153 3.00 -4.22 21.02
CA GLY A 153 3.04 -5.37 21.92
C GLY A 153 3.06 -6.69 21.14
N PRO A 154 4.14 -6.98 20.38
CA PRO A 154 4.23 -8.22 19.63
C PRO A 154 4.15 -9.43 20.59
N VAL A 155 3.35 -10.44 20.25
CA VAL A 155 3.24 -11.70 20.99
C VAL A 155 4.38 -12.65 20.64
N ALA A 156 5.03 -12.44 19.52
CA ALA A 156 6.22 -13.16 19.07
C ALA A 156 7.07 -12.25 18.18
N ARG A 157 8.37 -12.58 18.06
CA ARG A 157 9.29 -11.82 17.21
C ARG A 157 9.07 -12.08 15.72
N TRP A 158 9.53 -11.18 14.86
CA TRP A 158 9.43 -11.30 13.41
C TRP A 158 9.87 -12.67 12.87
N ASN A 159 10.99 -13.21 13.35
CA ASN A 159 11.50 -14.49 12.87
C ASN A 159 10.55 -15.67 13.15
N VAL A 160 9.69 -15.56 14.16
CA VAL A 160 8.71 -16.59 14.51
C VAL A 160 7.44 -16.45 13.66
N ILE A 161 6.96 -15.22 13.46
CA ILE A 161 5.70 -14.98 12.75
C ILE A 161 5.90 -14.86 11.24
N TRP A 162 7.11 -14.54 10.77
CA TRP A 162 7.42 -14.28 9.35
C TRP A 162 6.96 -15.38 8.39
N PRO A 163 7.15 -16.68 8.67
CA PRO A 163 6.65 -17.74 7.79
C PRO A 163 5.14 -17.72 7.54
N TYR A 164 4.36 -17.19 8.49
CA TYR A 164 2.90 -17.12 8.43
C TYR A 164 2.38 -15.85 7.73
N LEU A 165 3.25 -14.91 7.44
CA LEU A 165 2.90 -13.66 6.76
C LEU A 165 3.02 -13.77 5.22
N ARG A 166 3.54 -14.89 4.73
CA ARG A 166 3.70 -15.13 3.29
C ARG A 166 2.35 -15.25 2.59
N HIS A 167 2.15 -14.49 1.53
CA HIS A 167 0.96 -14.57 0.68
C HIS A 167 1.28 -14.21 -0.77
N TYR A 168 0.35 -14.61 -1.68
CA TYR A 168 0.41 -14.43 -3.12
C TYR A 168 -1.02 -14.18 -3.58
N ASP A 169 -1.36 -12.99 -3.95
CA ASP A 169 -2.69 -12.55 -4.43
C ASP A 169 -2.57 -11.72 -5.71
#